data_32bd7304946107d54e88cdb576a11598
#
_entry.id   32bd7304946107d54e88cdb576a11598
#
_cell.length_a   1.000
_cell.length_b   1.000
_cell.length_c   1.000
_cell.angle_alpha   90.00
_cell.angle_beta   90.00
_cell.angle_gamma   90.00
#
_symmetry.space_group_name_H-M   'P 1'
#
loop_
_entity.id
_entity.type
_entity.pdbx_description
1 polymer ?
#
loop_
_entity_poly.entity_id
_entity_poly.type
_entity_poly.pdbx_seq_one_letter_code
_entity_poly.pdbx_strand_id
1 'polypeptide(L)'
;PARYSNNQLDKLNSQLISNYDFEKISLLLKDKNDCLDAEFWDCIKQNISTLSEVNDWIKILNEPIEGDFNLEENYLTIAQDLLPNEPWDSKTWDEWISRLKEKTQKKGKELFMPIRIALTGKTNGPELNKLILLMGYNKVMERLKRK
;
A
#
# COMPACT_ATOMS: atom_id res chain seq x y z
N PRO A 1 11.96 -11.35 -35.77
CA PRO A 1 12.27 -10.80 -34.43
C PRO A 1 11.24 -11.26 -33.40
N ALA A 2 11.75 -11.67 -32.27
CA ALA A 2 10.88 -12.07 -31.16
C ALA A 2 10.11 -10.85 -30.65
N ARG A 3 8.79 -10.95 -30.66
CA ARG A 3 7.94 -9.92 -30.05
C ARG A 3 7.42 -10.46 -28.73
N TYR A 4 7.68 -9.72 -27.68
CA TYR A 4 7.12 -10.05 -26.37
C TYR A 4 5.68 -9.56 -26.30
N SER A 5 4.81 -10.35 -25.68
CA SER A 5 3.47 -9.87 -25.31
C SER A 5 3.61 -8.76 -24.27
N ASN A 6 2.59 -7.93 -24.08
CA ASN A 6 2.58 -6.90 -23.06
C ASN A 6 2.84 -7.48 -21.66
N ASN A 7 2.26 -8.66 -21.37
CA ASN A 7 2.47 -9.33 -20.10
C ASN A 7 3.94 -9.74 -19.87
N GLN A 8 4.61 -10.21 -20.93
CA GLN A 8 6.03 -10.58 -20.84
C GLN A 8 6.92 -9.35 -20.63
N LEU A 9 6.63 -8.24 -21.30
CA LEU A 9 7.35 -6.98 -21.13
C LEU A 9 7.17 -6.43 -19.71
N ASP A 10 5.94 -6.43 -19.21
CA ASP A 10 5.66 -5.97 -17.85
C ASP A 10 6.39 -6.83 -16.81
N LYS A 11 6.42 -8.14 -17.01
CA LYS A 11 7.13 -9.05 -16.11
C LYS A 11 8.64 -8.77 -16.11
N LEU A 12 9.24 -8.57 -17.29
CA LEU A 12 10.65 -8.24 -17.41
C LEU A 12 10.97 -6.88 -16.76
N ASN A 13 10.13 -5.88 -17.01
CA ASN A 13 10.28 -4.56 -16.40
C ASN A 13 10.19 -4.63 -14.87
N SER A 14 9.24 -5.40 -14.35
CA SER A 14 9.09 -5.61 -12.91
C SER A 14 10.33 -6.24 -12.30
N GLN A 15 10.89 -7.25 -12.96
CA GLN A 15 12.10 -7.93 -12.48
C GLN A 15 13.31 -7.00 -12.48
N LEU A 16 13.48 -6.19 -13.51
CA LEU A 16 14.56 -5.22 -13.59
C LEU A 16 14.44 -4.14 -12.51
N ILE A 17 13.26 -3.58 -12.38
CA ILE A 17 13.03 -2.49 -11.42
C ILE A 17 13.14 -2.98 -9.98
N SER A 18 12.63 -4.16 -9.67
CA SER A 18 12.70 -4.71 -8.32
C SER A 18 14.12 -5.00 -7.86
N ASN A 19 15.06 -5.15 -8.80
CA ASN A 19 16.47 -5.35 -8.51
C ASN A 19 17.25 -4.03 -8.32
N TYR A 20 16.63 -2.88 -8.61
CA TYR A 20 17.28 -1.60 -8.35
C TYR A 20 17.38 -1.37 -6.85
N ASP A 21 18.55 -0.92 -6.39
CA ASP A 21 18.68 -0.44 -5.02
C ASP A 21 18.13 0.99 -4.89
N PHE A 22 18.01 1.45 -3.65
CA PHE A 22 17.47 2.78 -3.39
C PHE A 22 18.33 3.88 -4.03
N GLU A 23 19.64 3.72 -4.00
CA GLU A 23 20.55 4.71 -4.58
C GLU A 23 20.30 4.90 -6.07
N LYS A 24 20.16 3.80 -6.82
CA LYS A 24 19.88 3.85 -8.25
C LYS A 24 18.52 4.47 -8.55
N ILE A 25 17.48 4.08 -7.81
CA ILE A 25 16.13 4.60 -8.05
C ILE A 25 16.05 6.09 -7.73
N SER A 26 16.76 6.56 -6.71
CA SER A 26 16.76 7.98 -6.36
C SER A 26 17.47 8.82 -7.41
N LEU A 27 18.47 8.28 -8.10
CA LEU A 27 19.12 8.95 -9.22
C LEU A 27 18.19 9.07 -10.43
N LEU A 28 17.38 8.04 -10.69
CA LEU A 28 16.44 8.03 -11.81
C LEU A 28 15.24 8.95 -11.58
N LEU A 29 14.90 9.27 -10.34
CA LEU A 29 13.73 10.04 -9.97
C LEU A 29 14.09 11.35 -9.26
N LYS A 30 15.13 12.03 -9.73
CA LYS A 30 15.72 13.23 -9.09
C LYS A 30 14.72 14.33 -8.73
N ASP A 31 13.67 14.49 -9.52
CA ASP A 31 12.74 15.62 -9.36
C ASP A 31 11.65 15.38 -8.30
N LYS A 32 11.64 14.19 -7.65
CA LYS A 32 10.56 13.80 -6.75
C LYS A 32 11.05 13.17 -5.45
N ASN A 33 12.22 13.59 -4.99
CA ASN A 33 12.97 12.91 -3.95
C ASN A 33 12.47 13.13 -2.52
N ASP A 34 11.65 14.13 -2.26
CA ASP A 34 11.27 14.51 -0.89
C ASP A 34 10.46 13.42 -0.18
N CYS A 35 9.75 12.58 -0.96
CA CYS A 35 8.90 11.53 -0.42
C CYS A 35 9.46 10.12 -0.64
N LEU A 36 10.59 10.01 -1.32
CA LEU A 36 11.19 8.72 -1.66
C LEU A 36 12.34 8.42 -0.70
N ASP A 37 12.15 7.43 0.16
CA ASP A 37 13.20 6.92 1.03
C ASP A 37 13.38 5.40 0.84
N ALA A 38 14.36 4.83 1.52
CA ALA A 38 14.69 3.41 1.38
C ALA A 38 13.54 2.51 1.83
N GLU A 39 12.83 2.87 2.90
CA GLU A 39 11.70 2.10 3.40
C GLU A 39 10.53 2.12 2.42
N PHE A 40 10.24 3.28 1.85
CA PHE A 40 9.23 3.43 0.80
C PHE A 40 9.58 2.56 -0.41
N TRP A 41 10.82 2.64 -0.88
CA TRP A 41 11.26 1.85 -2.02
C TRP A 41 11.15 0.35 -1.77
N ASP A 42 11.61 -0.12 -0.61
CA ASP A 42 11.50 -1.52 -0.23
C ASP A 42 10.05 -1.99 -0.17
N CYS A 43 9.14 -1.11 0.21
CA CYS A 43 7.71 -1.43 0.28
C CYS A 43 7.09 -1.65 -1.10
N ILE A 44 7.42 -0.82 -2.09
CA ILE A 44 6.72 -0.81 -3.37
C ILE A 44 7.42 -1.57 -4.50
N LYS A 45 8.74 -1.78 -4.41
CA LYS A 45 9.55 -2.26 -5.55
C LYS A 45 9.08 -3.55 -6.18
N GLN A 46 8.47 -4.46 -5.41
CA GLN A 46 8.00 -5.74 -5.91
C GLN A 46 6.63 -5.65 -6.61
N ASN A 47 5.98 -4.50 -6.56
CA ASN A 47 4.60 -4.33 -7.01
C ASN A 47 4.47 -3.31 -8.15
N ILE A 48 5.58 -2.89 -8.74
CA ILE A 48 5.57 -1.93 -9.85
C ILE A 48 6.23 -2.54 -11.08
N SER A 49 5.76 -2.12 -12.25
CA SER A 49 6.29 -2.55 -13.55
C SER A 49 6.97 -1.41 -14.29
N THR A 50 6.67 -0.16 -13.94
CA THR A 50 7.24 1.02 -14.57
C THR A 50 7.65 2.05 -13.52
N LEU A 51 8.59 2.91 -13.87
CA LEU A 51 9.04 3.98 -12.98
C LEU A 51 7.95 5.02 -12.73
N SER A 52 7.01 5.19 -13.66
CA SER A 52 5.88 6.12 -13.45
C SER A 52 4.97 5.67 -12.30
N GLU A 53 4.88 4.37 -12.03
CA GLU A 53 4.08 3.86 -10.91
C GLU A 53 4.65 4.29 -9.56
N VAL A 54 5.95 4.58 -9.47
CA VAL A 54 6.54 5.14 -8.24
C VAL A 54 5.85 6.46 -7.90
N ASN A 55 5.61 7.30 -8.89
CA ASN A 55 4.92 8.58 -8.69
C ASN A 55 3.49 8.39 -8.23
N ASP A 56 2.81 7.38 -8.75
CA ASP A 56 1.45 7.03 -8.33
C ASP A 56 1.42 6.66 -6.85
N TRP A 57 2.39 5.88 -6.39
CA TRP A 57 2.47 5.49 -4.98
C TRP A 57 2.88 6.64 -4.07
N ILE A 58 3.74 7.55 -4.54
CA ILE A 58 4.05 8.78 -3.82
C ILE A 58 2.77 9.59 -3.58
N LYS A 59 1.95 9.74 -4.60
CA LYS A 59 0.66 10.45 -4.48
C LYS A 59 -0.29 9.72 -3.53
N ILE A 60 -0.41 8.41 -3.66
CA ILE A 60 -1.28 7.61 -2.80
C ILE A 60 -0.93 7.79 -1.33
N LEU A 61 0.36 7.85 -1.00
CA LEU A 61 0.81 7.99 0.38
C LEU A 61 0.71 9.42 0.91
N ASN A 62 0.82 10.43 0.05
CA ASN A 62 0.97 11.81 0.50
C ASN A 62 -0.22 12.73 0.20
N GLU A 63 -1.07 12.37 -0.75
CA GLU A 63 -2.23 13.17 -1.14
C GLU A 63 -3.52 12.46 -0.73
N PRO A 64 -4.61 13.20 -0.50
CA PRO A 64 -5.91 12.58 -0.25
C PRO A 64 -6.31 11.68 -1.41
N ILE A 65 -6.91 10.54 -1.09
CA ILE A 65 -7.41 9.62 -2.12
C ILE A 65 -8.77 10.12 -2.58
N GLU A 66 -8.87 10.40 -3.87
CA GLU A 66 -10.11 10.83 -4.50
C GLU A 66 -10.77 9.66 -5.21
N GLY A 67 -12.09 9.69 -5.28
CA GLY A 67 -12.87 8.69 -5.96
C GLY A 67 -14.06 8.22 -5.14
N ASP A 68 -15.03 7.68 -5.84
CA ASP A 68 -16.21 7.08 -5.22
C ASP A 68 -15.97 5.57 -5.13
N PHE A 69 -15.63 5.12 -3.96
CA PHE A 69 -15.40 3.70 -3.68
C PHE A 69 -16.56 3.18 -2.84
N ASN A 70 -17.07 2.03 -3.22
CA ASN A 70 -18.11 1.37 -2.43
C ASN A 70 -17.47 0.75 -1.17
N LEU A 71 -17.29 1.57 -0.14
CA LEU A 71 -16.65 1.17 1.10
C LEU A 71 -17.66 0.56 2.07
N GLU A 72 -17.25 -0.51 2.75
CA GLU A 72 -18.04 -1.13 3.80
C GLU A 72 -17.91 -0.33 5.10
N GLU A 73 -18.73 0.70 5.27
CA GLU A 73 -18.63 1.66 6.38
C GLU A 73 -18.66 0.99 7.75
N ASN A 74 -19.56 0.02 7.95
CA ASN A 74 -19.69 -0.68 9.22
C ASN A 74 -18.39 -1.44 9.56
N TYR A 75 -17.81 -2.11 8.57
CA TYR A 75 -16.56 -2.82 8.75
C TYR A 75 -15.41 -1.87 9.05
N LEU A 76 -15.33 -0.77 8.32
CA LEU A 76 -14.28 0.23 8.52
C LEU A 76 -14.39 0.93 9.87
N THR A 77 -15.59 1.11 10.40
CA THR A 77 -15.79 1.63 11.76
C THR A 77 -15.21 0.67 12.81
N ILE A 78 -15.47 -0.63 12.63
CA ILE A 78 -14.88 -1.65 13.52
C ILE A 78 -13.35 -1.65 13.38
N ALA A 79 -12.84 -1.51 12.18
CA ALA A 79 -11.39 -1.44 11.94
C ALA A 79 -10.75 -0.25 12.66
N GLN A 80 -11.42 0.90 12.68
CA GLN A 80 -10.97 2.07 13.44
C GLN A 80 -10.91 1.78 14.93
N ASP A 81 -11.97 1.19 15.47
CA ASP A 81 -12.08 0.91 16.91
C ASP A 81 -11.02 -0.08 17.38
N LEU A 82 -10.60 -0.99 16.52
CA LEU A 82 -9.64 -2.03 16.87
C LEU A 82 -8.19 -1.70 16.46
N LEU A 83 -7.97 -0.55 15.84
CA LEU A 83 -6.62 -0.16 15.41
C LEU A 83 -5.71 0.01 16.63
N PRO A 84 -4.56 -0.69 16.68
CA PRO A 84 -3.64 -0.59 17.81
C PRO A 84 -3.11 0.82 18.00
N ASN A 85 -2.85 1.19 19.25
CA ASN A 85 -2.23 2.47 19.59
C ASN A 85 -0.73 2.45 19.26
N GLU A 86 -0.17 3.62 19.01
CA GLU A 86 1.28 3.76 18.83
C GLU A 86 2.02 3.50 20.14
N PRO A 87 3.27 3.08 20.10
CA PRO A 87 4.12 2.91 18.92
C PRO A 87 3.81 1.64 18.12
N TRP A 88 3.96 1.72 16.80
CA TRP A 88 3.75 0.59 15.91
C TRP A 88 5.07 -0.10 15.57
N ASP A 89 5.00 -1.42 15.40
CA ASP A 89 6.14 -2.25 15.04
C ASP A 89 5.72 -3.35 14.04
N SER A 90 6.60 -4.30 13.80
CA SER A 90 6.34 -5.40 12.87
C SER A 90 5.19 -6.32 13.28
N LYS A 91 4.73 -6.24 14.53
CA LYS A 91 3.64 -7.06 15.06
C LYS A 91 2.29 -6.36 15.02
N THR A 92 2.28 -5.06 14.78
CA THR A 92 1.07 -4.24 14.80
C THR A 92 0.01 -4.75 13.84
N TRP A 93 0.40 -5.07 12.62
CA TRP A 93 -0.51 -5.60 11.60
C TRP A 93 -1.17 -6.90 12.06
N ASP A 94 -0.37 -7.86 12.53
CA ASP A 94 -0.90 -9.15 12.97
C ASP A 94 -1.86 -8.99 14.13
N GLU A 95 -1.56 -8.12 15.07
CA GLU A 95 -2.42 -7.81 16.21
C GLU A 95 -3.77 -7.24 15.75
N TRP A 96 -3.72 -6.24 14.86
CA TRP A 96 -4.91 -5.61 14.31
C TRP A 96 -5.80 -6.62 13.57
N ILE A 97 -5.20 -7.39 12.69
CA ILE A 97 -5.91 -8.37 11.88
C ILE A 97 -6.50 -9.49 12.75
N SER A 98 -5.80 -9.94 13.78
CA SER A 98 -6.31 -10.92 14.72
C SER A 98 -7.57 -10.41 15.44
N ARG A 99 -7.55 -9.16 15.88
CA ARG A 99 -8.72 -8.52 16.51
C ARG A 99 -9.89 -8.41 15.54
N LEU A 100 -9.61 -8.05 14.28
CA LEU A 100 -10.64 -7.93 13.25
C LEU A 100 -11.27 -9.29 12.92
N LYS A 101 -10.46 -10.34 12.79
CA LYS A 101 -10.96 -11.70 12.55
C LYS A 101 -11.87 -12.17 13.67
N GLU A 102 -11.46 -11.95 14.90
CA GLU A 102 -12.22 -12.33 16.08
C GLU A 102 -13.56 -11.60 16.16
N LYS A 103 -13.53 -10.28 15.90
CA LYS A 103 -14.73 -9.44 16.01
C LYS A 103 -15.71 -9.63 14.87
N THR A 104 -15.23 -9.79 13.63
CA THR A 104 -16.08 -9.78 12.43
C THR A 104 -16.30 -11.17 11.84
N GLN A 105 -15.50 -12.15 12.23
CA GLN A 105 -15.50 -13.50 11.65
C GLN A 105 -15.21 -13.50 10.14
N LYS A 106 -14.71 -12.38 9.58
CA LYS A 106 -14.30 -12.29 8.18
C LYS A 106 -12.92 -12.91 7.97
N LYS A 107 -12.67 -13.37 6.75
CA LYS A 107 -11.37 -13.96 6.37
C LYS A 107 -11.10 -13.75 4.88
N GLY A 108 -9.83 -13.85 4.47
CA GLY A 108 -9.42 -13.70 3.08
C GLY A 108 -9.76 -12.31 2.54
N LYS A 109 -10.29 -12.27 1.33
CA LYS A 109 -10.61 -11.00 0.66
C LYS A 109 -11.60 -10.13 1.43
N GLU A 110 -12.56 -10.73 2.09
CA GLU A 110 -13.55 -10.00 2.89
C GLU A 110 -12.89 -9.22 4.02
N LEU A 111 -11.78 -9.73 4.54
CA LEU A 111 -11.03 -9.12 5.62
C LEU A 111 -10.09 -8.01 5.10
N PHE A 112 -9.34 -8.29 4.03
CA PHE A 112 -8.24 -7.44 3.59
C PHE A 112 -8.63 -6.40 2.54
N MET A 113 -9.54 -6.73 1.63
CA MET A 113 -9.84 -5.87 0.50
C MET A 113 -10.46 -4.53 0.92
N PRO A 114 -11.42 -4.49 1.86
CA PRO A 114 -11.97 -3.19 2.29
C PRO A 114 -10.89 -2.28 2.89
N ILE A 115 -9.95 -2.85 3.63
CA ILE A 115 -8.85 -2.09 4.21
C ILE A 115 -7.94 -1.56 3.10
N ARG A 116 -7.58 -2.41 2.15
CA ARG A 116 -6.72 -2.01 1.02
C ARG A 116 -7.34 -0.86 0.22
N ILE A 117 -8.60 -0.98 -0.12
CA ILE A 117 -9.31 0.07 -0.88
C ILE A 117 -9.40 1.35 -0.06
N ALA A 118 -9.71 1.26 1.22
CA ALA A 118 -9.77 2.43 2.09
C ALA A 118 -8.42 3.14 2.17
N LEU A 119 -7.33 2.40 2.28
CA LEU A 119 -5.99 2.97 2.45
C LEU A 119 -5.37 3.46 1.15
N THR A 120 -5.65 2.82 0.02
CA THR A 120 -4.95 3.09 -1.24
C THR A 120 -5.83 3.46 -2.41
N GLY A 121 -7.12 3.15 -2.35
CA GLY A 121 -8.01 3.28 -3.51
C GLY A 121 -7.77 2.23 -4.60
N LYS A 122 -6.94 1.24 -4.33
CA LYS A 122 -6.58 0.19 -5.29
C LYS A 122 -6.86 -1.19 -4.74
N THR A 123 -7.08 -2.16 -5.63
CA THR A 123 -7.31 -3.56 -5.26
C THR A 123 -6.01 -4.37 -5.20
N ASN A 124 -4.93 -3.85 -5.76
CA ASN A 124 -3.60 -4.47 -5.75
C ASN A 124 -2.56 -3.48 -5.25
N GLY A 125 -1.45 -3.97 -4.74
CA GLY A 125 -0.37 -3.12 -4.31
C GLY A 125 0.56 -3.79 -3.31
N PRO A 126 1.38 -3.00 -2.61
CA PRO A 126 2.32 -3.51 -1.62
C PRO A 126 1.65 -4.24 -0.47
N GLU A 127 2.43 -5.01 0.25
CA GLU A 127 1.97 -5.69 1.46
C GLU A 127 1.44 -4.67 2.47
N LEU A 128 0.23 -4.90 2.98
CA LEU A 128 -0.41 -3.96 3.88
C LEU A 128 0.32 -3.81 5.21
N ASN A 129 0.96 -4.86 5.69
CA ASN A 129 1.76 -4.80 6.93
C ASN A 129 2.90 -3.78 6.84
N LYS A 130 3.51 -3.65 5.68
CA LYS A 130 4.56 -2.65 5.43
C LYS A 130 3.97 -1.28 5.18
N LEU A 131 2.87 -1.24 4.45
CA LEU A 131 2.22 0.00 4.05
C LEU A 131 1.72 0.79 5.25
N ILE A 132 1.09 0.15 6.23
CA ILE A 132 0.59 0.86 7.42
C ILE A 132 1.72 1.48 8.24
N LEU A 133 2.89 0.83 8.28
CA LEU A 133 4.05 1.38 8.98
C LEU A 133 4.59 2.64 8.30
N LEU A 134 4.54 2.70 6.97
CA LEU A 134 4.91 3.90 6.23
C LEU A 134 3.90 5.03 6.44
N MET A 135 2.62 4.69 6.50
CA MET A 135 1.55 5.69 6.63
C MET A 135 1.47 6.25 8.05
N GLY A 136 1.60 5.40 9.05
CA GLY A 136 1.44 5.79 10.46
C GLY A 136 -0.01 5.83 10.89
N TYR A 137 -0.22 5.89 12.22
CA TYR A 137 -1.54 5.81 12.85
C TYR A 137 -2.50 6.88 12.34
N ASN A 138 -2.08 8.14 12.33
CA ASN A 138 -2.97 9.25 11.97
C ASN A 138 -3.48 9.14 10.54
N LYS A 139 -2.61 8.79 9.61
CA LYS A 139 -2.98 8.66 8.20
C LYS A 139 -3.87 7.45 7.97
N VAL A 140 -3.55 6.31 8.57
CA VAL A 140 -4.39 5.12 8.50
C VAL A 140 -5.78 5.42 9.05
N MET A 141 -5.87 6.03 10.22
CA MET A 141 -7.14 6.40 10.84
C MET A 141 -7.95 7.35 9.94
N GLU A 142 -7.30 8.37 9.40
CA GLU A 142 -7.94 9.33 8.49
C GLU A 142 -8.57 8.63 7.28
N ARG A 143 -7.83 7.69 6.69
CA ARG A 143 -8.31 6.98 5.51
C ARG A 143 -9.39 5.96 5.80
N LEU A 144 -9.37 5.35 6.99
CA LEU A 144 -10.46 4.47 7.43
C LEU A 144 -11.77 5.24 7.66
N LYS A 145 -11.67 6.53 8.03
CA LYS A 145 -12.83 7.40 8.24
C LYS A 145 -13.40 7.99 6.94
N ARG A 146 -12.72 7.79 5.83
CA ARG A 146 -13.15 8.32 4.54
C ARG A 146 -14.50 7.73 4.13
N LYS A 147 -15.35 8.60 3.67
CA LYS A 147 -16.67 8.20 3.15
C LYS A 147 -16.68 8.17 1.62
#